data_46651d7662a8a5c07fce6041ce93f9e5
#
_entry.id   46651d7662a8a5c07fce6041ce93f9e5
#
_cell.length_a   1.000
_cell.length_b   1.000
_cell.length_c   1.000
_cell.angle_alpha   90.00
_cell.angle_beta   90.00
_cell.angle_gamma   90.00
#
_symmetry.space_group_name_H-M   'P 1'
#
loop_
_entity.id
_entity.type
_entity.pdbx_description
1 polymer ?
#
loop_
_entity_poly.entity_id
_entity_poly.type
_entity_poly.pdbx_seq_one_letter_code
_entity_poly.pdbx_strand_id
1 'polypeptide(L)'
;MDIIYLHGLVANAQIGVWEWEKQITQQLTIDLDMGTDIRIAAASDRLQDTLNYKEVAKRIISYIEDNHFDLVEALAEKIADILLDEFEIPWCRIKLNKKGAINGGRDVGVMIERGKAE
;
A
#
# COMPACT_ATOMS: atom_id res chain seq x y z
N MET A 1 -5.97 18.28 7.39
CA MET A 1 -5.36 17.30 6.47
C MET A 1 -6.47 16.61 5.69
N ASP A 2 -6.33 16.57 4.39
CA ASP A 2 -7.24 15.80 3.55
C ASP A 2 -6.65 14.42 3.30
N ILE A 3 -7.42 13.52 2.72
CA ILE A 3 -6.95 12.17 2.43
C ILE A 3 -7.28 11.82 0.98
N ILE A 4 -6.26 11.41 0.23
CA ILE A 4 -6.43 10.72 -1.04
C ILE A 4 -6.29 9.23 -0.72
N TYR A 5 -7.24 8.44 -1.20
CA TYR A 5 -7.18 7.01 -0.92
C TYR A 5 -7.19 6.17 -2.20
N LEU A 6 -6.49 5.05 -2.14
CA LEU A 6 -6.51 4.00 -3.14
C LEU A 6 -6.89 2.72 -2.42
N HIS A 7 -8.08 2.21 -2.66
CA HIS A 7 -8.54 1.00 -2.04
C HIS A 7 -8.74 -0.10 -3.08
N GLY A 8 -8.48 -1.33 -2.69
CA GLY A 8 -8.69 -2.47 -3.55
C GLY A 8 -7.62 -2.68 -4.63
N LEU A 9 -6.41 -2.14 -4.43
CA LEU A 9 -5.30 -2.49 -5.29
C LEU A 9 -4.98 -3.97 -5.12
N VAL A 10 -4.69 -4.65 -6.23
CA VAL A 10 -4.36 -6.07 -6.22
C VAL A 10 -2.97 -6.26 -6.79
N ALA A 11 -2.14 -7.01 -6.08
CA ALA A 11 -0.82 -7.41 -6.54
C ALA A 11 -0.67 -8.91 -6.37
N ASN A 12 0.11 -9.53 -7.26
CA ASN A 12 0.49 -10.93 -7.15
C ASN A 12 1.79 -11.00 -6.38
N ALA A 13 1.73 -11.45 -5.13
CA ALA A 13 2.83 -11.37 -4.19
C ALA A 13 3.43 -12.74 -3.90
N GLN A 14 4.76 -12.77 -3.76
CA GLN A 14 5.46 -13.92 -3.16
C GLN A 14 5.65 -13.60 -1.68
N ILE A 15 4.76 -14.13 -0.84
CA ILE A 15 4.74 -13.78 0.57
C ILE A 15 4.36 -14.99 1.42
N GLY A 16 5.15 -15.23 2.47
CA GLY A 16 4.92 -16.31 3.41
C GLY A 16 6.19 -17.03 3.80
N VAL A 17 6.14 -17.72 4.95
CA VAL A 17 7.29 -18.43 5.53
C VAL A 17 7.36 -19.89 5.10
N TRP A 18 6.24 -20.47 4.65
CA TRP A 18 6.18 -21.89 4.30
C TRP A 18 6.80 -22.14 2.92
N GLU A 19 7.43 -23.29 2.73
CA GLU A 19 8.06 -23.63 1.45
C GLU A 19 7.10 -23.56 0.27
N TRP A 20 5.86 -24.03 0.43
CA TRP A 20 4.88 -23.97 -0.64
C TRP A 20 4.48 -22.52 -1.01
N GLU A 21 4.51 -21.61 -0.02
CA GLU A 21 4.23 -20.18 -0.26
C GLU A 21 5.32 -19.50 -1.07
N LYS A 22 6.55 -19.98 -0.94
CA LYS A 22 7.70 -19.41 -1.67
C LYS A 22 7.69 -19.78 -3.15
N GLN A 23 6.92 -20.80 -3.53
CA GLN A 23 6.88 -21.32 -4.91
C GLN A 23 5.70 -20.81 -5.71
N ILE A 24 4.79 -20.05 -5.09
CA ILE A 24 3.60 -19.55 -5.75
C ILE A 24 3.47 -18.04 -5.54
N THR A 25 2.62 -17.42 -6.36
CA THR A 25 2.15 -16.07 -6.07
C THR A 25 0.76 -16.14 -5.47
N GLN A 26 0.48 -15.20 -4.57
CA GLN A 26 -0.83 -15.08 -3.92
C GLN A 26 -1.35 -13.68 -4.15
N GLN A 27 -2.66 -13.55 -4.28
CA GLN A 27 -3.29 -12.25 -4.39
C GLN A 27 -3.25 -11.52 -3.07
N LEU A 28 -2.69 -10.32 -3.09
CA LEU A 28 -2.67 -9.41 -1.95
C LEU A 28 -3.51 -8.19 -2.31
N THR A 29 -4.42 -7.82 -1.43
CA THR A 29 -5.21 -6.60 -1.60
C THR A 29 -4.64 -5.50 -0.71
N ILE A 30 -4.47 -4.32 -1.29
CA ILE A 30 -3.83 -3.18 -0.64
C ILE A 30 -4.79 -2.00 -0.60
N ASP A 31 -5.01 -1.46 0.58
CA ASP A 31 -5.72 -0.19 0.76
C ASP A 31 -4.74 0.83 1.30
N LEU A 32 -4.68 1.98 0.64
CA LEU A 32 -3.80 3.09 1.02
C LEU A 32 -4.64 4.32 1.30
N ASP A 33 -4.43 4.94 2.46
CA ASP A 33 -4.95 6.27 2.78
C ASP A 33 -3.74 7.19 2.90
N MET A 34 -3.73 8.29 2.16
CA MET A 34 -2.58 9.18 2.06
C MET A 34 -2.98 10.60 2.44
N GLY A 35 -2.38 11.11 3.50
CA GLY A 35 -2.62 12.47 3.96
C GLY A 35 -1.98 13.49 3.03
N THR A 36 -2.73 14.50 2.67
CA THR A 36 -2.26 15.56 1.76
C THR A 36 -3.14 16.80 1.92
N ASP A 37 -2.71 17.90 1.33
CA ASP A 37 -3.54 19.10 1.22
C ASP A 37 -3.95 19.23 -0.25
N ILE A 38 -5.23 19.06 -0.52
CA ILE A 38 -5.74 19.05 -1.89
C ILE A 38 -6.11 20.45 -2.42
N ARG A 39 -5.99 21.49 -1.60
CA ARG A 39 -6.54 22.82 -1.94
C ARG A 39 -5.91 23.43 -3.17
N ILE A 40 -4.60 23.29 -3.36
CA ILE A 40 -3.92 23.83 -4.55
C ILE A 40 -4.38 23.10 -5.80
N ALA A 41 -4.42 21.78 -5.77
CA ALA A 41 -4.89 20.98 -6.90
C ALA A 41 -6.36 21.27 -7.22
N ALA A 42 -7.19 21.41 -6.20
CA ALA A 42 -8.61 21.72 -6.38
C ALA A 42 -8.82 23.10 -7.03
N ALA A 43 -7.97 24.07 -6.70
CA ALA A 43 -8.07 25.41 -7.25
C ALA A 43 -7.56 25.49 -8.70
N SER A 44 -6.49 24.78 -9.02
CA SER A 44 -5.84 24.82 -10.35
C SER A 44 -6.44 23.83 -11.34
N ASP A 45 -6.99 22.73 -10.84
CA ASP A 45 -7.47 21.59 -11.64
C ASP A 45 -6.38 21.01 -12.56
N ARG A 46 -5.11 21.04 -12.08
CA ARG A 46 -3.96 20.53 -12.85
C ARG A 46 -3.34 19.32 -12.19
N LEU A 47 -2.99 18.33 -12.99
CA LEU A 47 -2.37 17.09 -12.53
C LEU A 47 -1.06 17.33 -11.74
N GLN A 48 -0.25 18.29 -12.18
CA GLN A 48 1.03 18.54 -11.54
C GLN A 48 0.92 19.13 -10.12
N ASP A 49 -0.25 19.57 -9.73
CA ASP A 49 -0.51 20.12 -8.39
C ASP A 49 -1.09 19.11 -7.41
N THR A 50 -1.34 17.88 -7.88
CA THR A 50 -1.92 16.82 -7.04
C THR A 50 -0.93 15.68 -6.82
N LEU A 51 -1.19 14.89 -5.79
CA LEU A 51 -0.54 13.60 -5.61
C LEU A 51 -1.01 12.69 -6.76
N ASN A 52 -0.07 12.21 -7.57
CA ASN A 52 -0.40 11.33 -8.69
C ASN A 52 -0.61 9.90 -8.21
N TYR A 53 -1.86 9.55 -7.90
CA TYR A 53 -2.19 8.24 -7.37
C TYR A 53 -1.95 7.08 -8.38
N LYS A 54 -1.92 7.37 -9.67
CA LYS A 54 -1.57 6.35 -10.68
C LYS A 54 -0.10 5.94 -10.56
N GLU A 55 0.77 6.92 -10.33
CA GLU A 55 2.19 6.64 -10.10
C GLU A 55 2.40 5.89 -8.79
N VAL A 56 1.65 6.24 -7.75
CA VAL A 56 1.68 5.52 -6.47
C VAL A 56 1.28 4.06 -6.69
N ALA A 57 0.14 3.83 -7.34
CA ALA A 57 -0.35 2.47 -7.60
C ALA A 57 0.69 1.65 -8.37
N LYS A 58 1.23 2.21 -9.44
CA LYS A 58 2.23 1.54 -10.27
C LYS A 58 3.48 1.18 -9.47
N ARG A 59 3.97 2.12 -8.67
CA ARG A 59 5.18 1.92 -7.86
C ARG A 59 4.98 0.82 -6.81
N ILE A 60 3.86 0.85 -6.09
CA ILE A 60 3.58 -0.12 -5.04
C ILE A 60 3.38 -1.53 -5.61
N ILE A 61 2.59 -1.66 -6.67
CA ILE A 61 2.36 -2.97 -7.31
C ILE A 61 3.68 -3.54 -7.81
N SER A 62 4.48 -2.75 -8.53
CA SER A 62 5.80 -3.17 -9.03
C SER A 62 6.70 -3.63 -7.90
N TYR A 63 6.75 -2.86 -6.81
CA TYR A 63 7.59 -3.20 -5.66
C TYR A 63 7.21 -4.54 -5.05
N ILE A 64 5.90 -4.77 -4.87
CA ILE A 64 5.39 -6.02 -4.31
C ILE A 64 5.73 -7.20 -5.24
N GLU A 65 5.53 -7.04 -6.53
CA GLU A 65 5.70 -8.12 -7.51
C GLU A 65 7.17 -8.46 -7.76
N ASP A 66 8.08 -7.52 -7.55
CA ASP A 66 9.51 -7.70 -7.79
C ASP A 66 10.29 -8.20 -6.55
N ASN A 67 9.64 -8.35 -5.42
CA ASN A 67 10.30 -8.72 -4.16
C ASN A 67 9.57 -9.87 -3.47
N HIS A 68 10.30 -10.56 -2.59
CA HIS A 68 9.76 -11.60 -1.73
C HIS A 68 9.78 -11.14 -0.27
N PHE A 69 8.74 -11.46 0.47
CA PHE A 69 8.65 -11.18 1.91
C PHE A 69 8.14 -12.42 2.65
N ASP A 70 8.71 -12.70 3.81
CA ASP A 70 8.20 -13.75 4.68
C ASP A 70 6.91 -13.29 5.37
N LEU A 71 6.85 -12.03 5.78
CA LEU A 71 5.75 -11.49 6.57
C LEU A 71 5.13 -10.26 5.91
N VAL A 72 3.79 -10.17 5.96
CA VAL A 72 3.07 -8.97 5.50
C VAL A 72 3.48 -7.73 6.31
N GLU A 73 3.85 -7.91 7.58
CA GLU A 73 4.31 -6.83 8.45
C GLU A 73 5.53 -6.13 7.88
N ALA A 74 6.51 -6.91 7.38
CA ALA A 74 7.71 -6.34 6.76
C ALA A 74 7.38 -5.58 5.49
N LEU A 75 6.49 -6.13 4.67
CA LEU A 75 6.04 -5.47 3.45
C LEU A 75 5.31 -4.15 3.77
N ALA A 76 4.45 -4.15 4.79
CA ALA A 76 3.72 -2.94 5.17
C ALA A 76 4.66 -1.79 5.53
N GLU A 77 5.72 -2.06 6.30
CA GLU A 77 6.71 -1.04 6.65
C GLU A 77 7.44 -0.50 5.42
N LYS A 78 7.77 -1.35 4.46
CA LYS A 78 8.44 -0.93 3.22
C LYS A 78 7.53 -0.07 2.35
N ILE A 79 6.26 -0.39 2.27
CA ILE A 79 5.28 0.43 1.55
C ILE A 79 5.18 1.82 2.22
N ALA A 80 5.14 1.87 3.55
CA ALA A 80 5.12 3.13 4.27
C ALA A 80 6.35 3.98 3.94
N ASP A 81 7.54 3.38 3.94
CA ASP A 81 8.78 4.09 3.59
C ASP A 81 8.70 4.69 2.17
N ILE A 82 8.19 3.94 1.20
CA ILE A 82 8.03 4.43 -0.16
C ILE A 82 7.10 5.64 -0.20
N LEU A 83 5.96 5.55 0.47
CA LEU A 83 4.98 6.65 0.46
C LEU A 83 5.52 7.90 1.13
N LEU A 84 6.16 7.76 2.29
CA LEU A 84 6.66 8.90 3.04
C LEU A 84 7.89 9.52 2.38
N ASP A 85 8.81 8.71 1.86
CA ASP A 85 10.09 9.17 1.35
C ASP A 85 10.06 9.53 -0.13
N GLU A 86 9.49 8.66 -0.99
CA GLU A 86 9.50 8.90 -2.43
C GLU A 86 8.38 9.84 -2.89
N PHE A 87 7.22 9.75 -2.25
CA PHE A 87 6.08 10.60 -2.60
C PHE A 87 5.88 11.77 -1.65
N GLU A 88 6.73 11.87 -0.63
CA GLU A 88 6.73 12.99 0.33
C GLU A 88 5.38 13.19 1.01
N ILE A 89 4.66 12.08 1.24
CA ILE A 89 3.37 12.10 1.92
C ILE A 89 3.64 12.24 3.43
N PRO A 90 3.01 13.20 4.14
CA PRO A 90 3.28 13.39 5.56
C PRO A 90 2.73 12.30 6.46
N TRP A 91 1.67 11.60 6.00
CA TRP A 91 1.00 10.58 6.79
C TRP A 91 0.35 9.55 5.87
N CYS A 92 0.39 8.30 6.27
CA CYS A 92 -0.32 7.24 5.54
C CYS A 92 -0.88 6.18 6.48
N ARG A 93 -1.93 5.53 6.01
CA ARG A 93 -2.45 4.30 6.60
C ARG A 93 -2.49 3.23 5.52
N ILE A 94 -1.97 2.06 5.86
CA ILE A 94 -1.82 0.95 4.92
C ILE A 94 -2.53 -0.26 5.50
N LYS A 95 -3.40 -0.87 4.71
CA LYS A 95 -4.03 -2.14 5.04
C LYS A 95 -3.66 -3.17 4.01
N LEU A 96 -3.02 -4.26 4.44
CA LEU A 96 -2.69 -5.40 3.59
C LEU A 96 -3.57 -6.56 3.98
N ASN A 97 -4.23 -7.16 2.99
CA ASN A 97 -5.14 -8.28 3.19
C ASN A 97 -4.67 -9.46 2.34
N LYS A 98 -4.34 -10.56 3.03
CA LYS A 98 -3.93 -11.83 2.42
C LYS A 98 -5.11 -12.80 2.55
N LYS A 99 -6.02 -12.77 1.61
CA LYS A 99 -7.26 -13.56 1.65
C LYS A 99 -6.96 -15.05 1.67
N GLY A 100 -7.75 -15.78 2.46
CA GLY A 100 -7.67 -17.23 2.49
C GLY A 100 -6.45 -17.81 3.19
N ALA A 101 -5.68 -17.00 3.92
CA ALA A 101 -4.49 -17.47 4.60
C ALA A 101 -4.78 -18.37 5.80
N ILE A 102 -6.00 -18.32 6.32
CA ILE A 102 -6.44 -19.10 7.48
C ILE A 102 -7.74 -19.81 7.17
N ASN A 103 -7.82 -21.11 7.49
CA ASN A 103 -9.06 -21.86 7.40
C ASN A 103 -10.11 -21.26 8.32
N GLY A 104 -11.30 -21.00 7.78
CA GLY A 104 -12.39 -20.40 8.52
C GLY A 104 -12.37 -18.90 8.62
N GLY A 105 -11.28 -18.26 8.20
CA GLY A 105 -11.17 -16.81 8.12
C GLY A 105 -11.18 -16.34 6.67
N ARG A 106 -11.94 -15.29 6.40
CA ARG A 106 -11.97 -14.70 5.07
C ARG A 106 -10.80 -13.74 4.84
N ASP A 107 -10.54 -12.92 5.82
CA ASP A 107 -9.54 -11.85 5.75
C ASP A 107 -8.51 -12.02 6.85
N VAL A 108 -7.24 -11.87 6.50
CA VAL A 108 -6.14 -11.78 7.46
C VAL A 108 -5.09 -10.84 6.89
N GLY A 109 -4.53 -10.01 7.75
CA GLY A 109 -3.51 -9.07 7.33
C GLY A 109 -3.13 -8.11 8.42
N VAL A 110 -2.56 -6.99 8.03
CA VAL A 110 -2.14 -5.94 8.96
C VAL A 110 -2.64 -4.58 8.49
N MET A 111 -2.83 -3.69 9.44
CA MET A 111 -3.10 -2.29 9.17
C MET A 111 -2.17 -1.45 10.04
N ILE A 112 -1.44 -0.54 9.40
CA ILE A 112 -0.51 0.35 10.09
C ILE A 112 -0.74 1.80 9.71
N GLU A 113 -0.36 2.70 10.59
CA GLU A 113 -0.31 4.14 10.34
C GLU A 113 1.11 4.62 10.58
N ARG A 114 1.62 5.46 9.69
CA ARG A 114 2.99 6.01 9.79
C ARG A 114 2.99 7.47 9.36
N GLY A 115 3.97 8.21 9.89
CA GLY A 115 4.06 9.63 9.67
C GLY A 115 3.26 10.42 10.70
N LYS A 116 3.04 11.70 10.39
CA LYS A 116 2.32 12.60 11.32
C LYS A 116 1.11 13.21 10.62
N ALA A 117 -0.05 12.93 11.18
CA ALA A 117 -1.28 13.62 10.79
C ALA A 117 -1.25 15.04 11.36
N GLU A 118 -1.56 16.02 10.52
CA GLU A 118 -1.64 17.43 10.93
C GLU A 118 -3.10 17.90 10.92
#